data_ea6089d6d4f1efb630b9332070d2dfb0
#
_entry.id   ea6089d6d4f1efb630b9332070d2dfb0
#
_cell.length_a   1.000
_cell.length_b   1.000
_cell.length_c   1.000
_cell.angle_alpha   90.00
_cell.angle_beta   90.00
_cell.angle_gamma   90.00
#
_symmetry.space_group_name_H-M   'P 1'
#
loop_
_entity.id
_entity.type
_entity.pdbx_description
1 polymer ?
#
loop_
_entity_poly.entity_id
_entity_poly.type
_entity_poly.pdbx_seq_one_letter_code
_entity_poly.pdbx_strand_id
1 'polypeptide(L)'
;NLMAILDDLLDFSKIEAGRMELESIPLDPGRLARELVELAAPIAAGKGLHLCARIDASVPAWVRGDPTRLRQILNNLVGNALKFTVKGEVGLTMRARPGAAPDACMLEIEVRDTGIGVAPEDLPHLFEAFAQADSTTTRRFGGTGLGLAIVRQLVELMDGTIEATSTERVGSTFRVELPLALANAGPATGGAAAAGLRAQHGAARWPGARVLLVEDNPINQTLALEQLRDLGCEPRLACNGAEAVEACAGERFDLVLMDCQMPVMDGYEACRRILAGCGEAPVPIVAMTANAMRGDRERCDAAGMVDFLAKPYRSADLAAVLARWLPESLRVTAPAGSATRAPASAAEQGAGPADRAAADQEVVFDPAALAELSLQHSGGEAIVAQVLGLFRQEGRRQLDTLREALLGGDIDTATRAAHTLKASAATLGAMRLSARCRDIEATLRAGSDARVEAWIAEADSAFSAACTEMNGALAQRDNGHA
;
A
#
# COMPACT_ATOMS: atom_id res chain seq x y z
N ASN A 1 -1.97 -8.91 -13.45
CA ASN A 1 -1.99 -10.36 -13.19
C ASN A 1 -0.66 -11.06 -13.53
N LEU A 2 0.03 -10.72 -14.65
CA LEU A 2 1.27 -11.38 -15.02
C LEU A 2 2.42 -11.11 -14.03
N MET A 3 2.53 -9.89 -13.49
CA MET A 3 3.54 -9.55 -12.47
C MET A 3 3.31 -10.28 -11.16
N ALA A 4 2.07 -10.37 -10.70
CA ALA A 4 1.77 -11.17 -9.50
C ALA A 4 2.13 -12.65 -9.70
N ILE A 5 1.93 -13.17 -10.92
CA ILE A 5 2.35 -14.53 -11.29
C ILE A 5 3.86 -14.65 -11.30
N LEU A 6 4.57 -13.66 -11.86
CA LEU A 6 6.04 -13.63 -11.87
C LEU A 6 6.61 -13.47 -10.45
N ASP A 7 6.01 -12.63 -9.63
CA ASP A 7 6.41 -12.47 -8.24
C ASP A 7 6.16 -13.76 -7.44
N ASP A 8 5.01 -14.40 -7.63
CA ASP A 8 4.70 -15.72 -7.06
C ASP A 8 5.70 -16.77 -7.51
N LEU A 9 6.07 -16.78 -8.79
CA LEU A 9 7.05 -17.72 -9.36
C LEU A 9 8.47 -17.46 -8.85
N LEU A 10 8.85 -16.18 -8.73
CA LEU A 10 10.14 -15.78 -8.18
C LEU A 10 10.22 -16.10 -6.68
N ASP A 11 9.16 -15.84 -5.91
CA ASP A 11 9.10 -16.20 -4.50
C ASP A 11 9.17 -17.71 -4.33
N PHE A 12 8.39 -18.48 -5.09
CA PHE A 12 8.44 -19.93 -5.09
C PHE A 12 9.84 -20.45 -5.40
N SER A 13 10.48 -19.93 -6.46
CA SER A 13 11.84 -20.32 -6.85
C SER A 13 12.90 -19.95 -5.80
N LYS A 14 12.77 -18.79 -5.12
CA LYS A 14 13.68 -18.37 -4.03
C LYS A 14 13.55 -19.27 -2.81
N ILE A 15 12.32 -19.68 -2.47
CA ILE A 15 12.06 -20.57 -1.34
C ILE A 15 12.64 -21.96 -1.65
N GLU A 16 12.33 -22.51 -2.83
CA GLU A 16 12.81 -23.82 -3.26
C GLU A 16 14.36 -23.90 -3.33
N ALA A 17 14.99 -22.80 -3.74
CA ALA A 17 16.45 -22.67 -3.75
C ALA A 17 17.07 -22.43 -2.35
N GLY A 18 16.27 -22.32 -1.28
CA GLY A 18 16.74 -22.00 0.06
C GLY A 18 17.37 -20.61 0.20
N ARG A 19 17.03 -19.67 -0.70
CA ARG A 19 17.59 -18.31 -0.76
C ARG A 19 16.69 -17.25 -0.12
N MET A 20 15.53 -17.65 0.37
CA MET A 20 14.64 -16.71 1.06
C MET A 20 15.05 -16.58 2.51
N GLU A 21 15.43 -15.38 2.90
CA GLU A 21 15.74 -15.01 4.29
C GLU A 21 14.51 -14.39 4.92
N LEU A 22 14.17 -14.80 6.15
CA LEU A 22 13.09 -14.23 6.94
C LEU A 22 13.59 -13.06 7.77
N GLU A 23 12.79 -12.01 7.85
CA GLU A 23 13.00 -10.93 8.81
C GLU A 23 12.46 -11.33 10.19
N SER A 24 13.15 -10.87 11.24
CA SER A 24 12.69 -11.03 12.62
C SER A 24 12.60 -9.67 13.30
N ILE A 25 11.55 -8.93 12.95
CA ILE A 25 11.29 -7.59 13.48
C ILE A 25 10.03 -7.58 14.35
N PRO A 26 9.89 -6.63 15.30
CA PRO A 26 8.65 -6.47 16.06
C PRO A 26 7.48 -6.14 15.14
N LEU A 27 6.37 -6.87 15.28
CA LEU A 27 5.12 -6.64 14.53
C LEU A 27 3.90 -6.85 15.45
N ASP A 28 2.80 -6.16 15.15
CA ASP A 28 1.47 -6.36 15.76
C ASP A 28 0.62 -7.21 14.80
N PRO A 29 0.43 -8.52 15.11
CA PRO A 29 -0.31 -9.41 14.21
C PRO A 29 -1.80 -9.07 14.15
N GLY A 30 -2.36 -8.59 15.25
CA GLY A 30 -3.76 -8.17 15.29
C GLY A 30 -4.04 -6.93 14.47
N ARG A 31 -3.12 -5.97 14.45
CA ARG A 31 -3.19 -4.80 13.58
C ARG A 31 -3.12 -5.21 12.10
N LEU A 32 -2.19 -6.07 11.75
CA LEU A 32 -2.01 -6.54 10.38
C LEU A 32 -3.27 -7.24 9.85
N ALA A 33 -3.94 -8.05 10.68
CA ALA A 33 -5.21 -8.69 10.31
C ALA A 33 -6.36 -7.69 10.12
N ARG A 34 -6.46 -6.67 10.98
CA ARG A 34 -7.48 -5.62 10.85
C ARG A 34 -7.30 -4.81 9.58
N GLU A 35 -6.07 -4.36 9.30
CA GLU A 35 -5.74 -3.62 8.08
C GLU A 35 -6.11 -4.41 6.82
N LEU A 36 -5.82 -5.71 6.80
CA LEU A 36 -6.16 -6.58 5.67
C LEU A 36 -7.67 -6.69 5.47
N VAL A 37 -8.44 -6.90 6.54
CA VAL A 37 -9.90 -7.02 6.45
C VAL A 37 -10.52 -5.68 6.02
N GLU A 38 -10.03 -4.55 6.49
CA GLU A 38 -10.45 -3.21 6.05
C GLU A 38 -10.21 -3.02 4.54
N LEU A 39 -9.05 -3.45 4.02
CA LEU A 39 -8.74 -3.40 2.59
C LEU A 39 -9.59 -4.36 1.75
N ALA A 40 -9.97 -5.49 2.30
CA ALA A 40 -10.79 -6.50 1.62
C ALA A 40 -12.31 -6.21 1.71
N ALA A 41 -12.74 -5.35 2.64
CA ALA A 41 -14.16 -5.05 2.88
C ALA A 41 -14.91 -4.51 1.64
N PRO A 42 -14.35 -3.60 0.80
CA PRO A 42 -15.01 -3.15 -0.41
C PRO A 42 -15.24 -4.29 -1.42
N ILE A 43 -14.28 -5.22 -1.54
CA ILE A 43 -14.39 -6.38 -2.43
C ILE A 43 -15.49 -7.32 -1.95
N ALA A 44 -15.56 -7.58 -0.64
CA ALA A 44 -16.59 -8.38 -0.02
C ALA A 44 -17.97 -7.74 -0.21
N ALA A 45 -18.11 -6.45 0.06
CA ALA A 45 -19.33 -5.67 -0.11
C ALA A 45 -19.82 -5.67 -1.57
N GLY A 46 -18.91 -5.49 -2.54
CA GLY A 46 -19.22 -5.56 -3.96
C GLY A 46 -19.77 -6.92 -4.42
N LYS A 47 -19.45 -8.00 -3.69
CA LYS A 47 -19.97 -9.35 -3.89
C LYS A 47 -21.18 -9.69 -3.00
N GLY A 48 -21.58 -8.79 -2.10
CA GLY A 48 -22.62 -9.06 -1.11
C GLY A 48 -22.22 -10.12 -0.07
N LEU A 49 -20.94 -10.24 0.25
CA LEU A 49 -20.40 -11.15 1.24
C LEU A 49 -20.23 -10.44 2.58
N HIS A 50 -20.46 -11.17 3.67
CA HIS A 50 -20.13 -10.71 5.01
C HIS A 50 -18.66 -11.07 5.33
N LEU A 51 -17.80 -10.06 5.51
CA LEU A 51 -16.40 -10.24 5.90
C LEU A 51 -16.21 -9.78 7.34
N CYS A 52 -15.63 -10.63 8.20
CA CYS A 52 -15.36 -10.28 9.58
C CYS A 52 -13.96 -10.73 10.03
N ALA A 53 -13.35 -9.93 10.95
CA ALA A 53 -12.16 -10.32 11.69
C ALA A 53 -12.47 -10.45 13.17
N ARG A 54 -12.03 -11.55 13.78
CA ARG A 54 -12.10 -11.79 15.23
C ARG A 54 -10.69 -12.02 15.76
N ILE A 55 -10.19 -11.06 16.52
CA ILE A 55 -8.88 -11.15 17.16
C ILE A 55 -9.11 -11.37 18.65
N ASP A 56 -8.72 -12.55 19.12
CA ASP A 56 -8.86 -12.92 20.52
C ASP A 56 -7.91 -12.11 21.41
N ALA A 57 -8.32 -11.87 22.67
CA ALA A 57 -7.51 -11.14 23.64
C ALA A 57 -6.20 -11.86 24.01
N SER A 58 -6.08 -13.15 23.72
CA SER A 58 -4.85 -13.94 23.89
C SER A 58 -3.74 -13.55 22.92
N VAL A 59 -4.05 -12.88 21.79
CA VAL A 59 -3.07 -12.48 20.79
C VAL A 59 -2.15 -11.40 21.38
N PRO A 60 -0.83 -11.64 21.47
CA PRO A 60 0.10 -10.65 21.99
C PRO A 60 0.09 -9.37 21.15
N ALA A 61 0.21 -8.23 21.83
CA ALA A 61 0.28 -6.94 21.14
C ALA A 61 1.52 -6.85 20.21
N TRP A 62 2.61 -7.51 20.60
CA TRP A 62 3.85 -7.50 19.84
C TRP A 62 4.50 -8.89 19.83
N VAL A 63 4.89 -9.33 18.62
CA VAL A 63 5.67 -10.53 18.37
C VAL A 63 6.84 -10.21 17.45
N ARG A 64 7.84 -11.07 17.40
CA ARG A 64 8.94 -10.98 16.42
C ARG A 64 8.65 -11.90 15.26
N GLY A 65 8.74 -11.36 14.04
CA GLY A 65 8.49 -12.12 12.83
C GLY A 65 8.65 -11.25 11.59
N ASP A 66 8.26 -11.79 10.45
CA ASP A 66 8.29 -11.10 9.16
C ASP A 66 6.89 -10.59 8.79
N PRO A 67 6.63 -9.26 8.87
CA PRO A 67 5.32 -8.70 8.56
C PRO A 67 4.96 -8.85 7.07
N THR A 68 5.94 -8.88 6.17
CA THR A 68 5.72 -9.02 4.73
C THR A 68 5.22 -10.43 4.42
N ARG A 69 5.87 -11.45 4.98
CA ARG A 69 5.48 -12.86 4.78
C ARG A 69 4.17 -13.19 5.48
N LEU A 70 3.95 -12.67 6.69
CA LEU A 70 2.67 -12.84 7.38
C LEU A 70 1.53 -12.19 6.59
N ARG A 71 1.73 -11.00 6.04
CA ARG A 71 0.76 -10.33 5.16
C ARG A 71 0.51 -11.14 3.88
N GLN A 72 1.53 -11.73 3.30
CA GLN A 72 1.42 -12.58 2.10
C GLN A 72 0.58 -13.82 2.36
N ILE A 73 0.80 -14.51 3.50
CA ILE A 73 -0.02 -15.65 3.94
C ILE A 73 -1.48 -15.24 4.07
N LEU A 74 -1.76 -14.16 4.79
CA LEU A 74 -3.12 -13.67 5.03
C LEU A 74 -3.81 -13.23 3.75
N ASN A 75 -3.12 -12.49 2.87
CA ASN A 75 -3.66 -12.06 1.58
C ASN A 75 -4.06 -13.25 0.69
N ASN A 76 -3.22 -14.27 0.63
CA ASN A 76 -3.51 -15.47 -0.14
C ASN A 76 -4.73 -16.23 0.39
N LEU A 77 -4.82 -16.41 1.71
CA LEU A 77 -5.92 -17.14 2.33
C LEU A 77 -7.25 -16.38 2.24
N VAL A 78 -7.27 -15.10 2.63
CA VAL A 78 -8.49 -14.25 2.56
C VAL A 78 -8.88 -13.98 1.12
N GLY A 79 -7.93 -13.74 0.22
CA GLY A 79 -8.16 -13.58 -1.21
C GLY A 79 -8.82 -14.81 -1.84
N ASN A 80 -8.34 -16.02 -1.51
CA ASN A 80 -8.96 -17.26 -1.95
C ASN A 80 -10.37 -17.44 -1.37
N ALA A 81 -10.57 -17.18 -0.09
CA ALA A 81 -11.89 -17.25 0.56
C ALA A 81 -12.90 -16.32 -0.14
N LEU A 82 -12.53 -15.06 -0.40
CA LEU A 82 -13.37 -14.11 -1.13
C LEU A 82 -13.58 -14.49 -2.59
N LYS A 83 -12.59 -15.11 -3.23
CA LYS A 83 -12.66 -15.56 -4.62
C LYS A 83 -13.65 -16.70 -4.80
N PHE A 84 -13.63 -17.69 -3.92
CA PHE A 84 -14.42 -18.92 -4.03
C PHE A 84 -15.75 -18.88 -3.30
N THR A 85 -16.05 -17.81 -2.56
CA THR A 85 -17.35 -17.56 -1.96
C THR A 85 -18.20 -16.68 -2.86
N VAL A 86 -19.36 -17.17 -3.30
CA VAL A 86 -20.30 -16.42 -4.14
C VAL A 86 -21.35 -15.71 -3.28
N LYS A 87 -21.81 -16.37 -2.21
CA LYS A 87 -22.77 -15.83 -1.22
C LYS A 87 -22.44 -16.40 0.14
N GLY A 88 -22.66 -15.61 1.20
CA GLY A 88 -22.44 -16.01 2.57
C GLY A 88 -21.37 -15.18 3.26
N GLU A 89 -20.45 -15.82 3.98
CA GLU A 89 -19.50 -15.14 4.83
C GLU A 89 -18.07 -15.66 4.68
N VAL A 90 -17.11 -14.76 4.96
CA VAL A 90 -15.69 -15.04 5.12
C VAL A 90 -15.26 -14.52 6.49
N GLY A 91 -14.67 -15.37 7.30
CA GLY A 91 -14.20 -15.05 8.65
C GLY A 91 -12.69 -15.25 8.79
N LEU A 92 -11.99 -14.26 9.36
CA LEU A 92 -10.62 -14.37 9.81
C LEU A 92 -10.61 -14.37 11.34
N THR A 93 -10.08 -15.44 11.96
CA THR A 93 -9.94 -15.54 13.42
C THR A 93 -8.47 -15.66 13.76
N MET A 94 -8.01 -14.89 14.74
CA MET A 94 -6.68 -15.03 15.33
C MET A 94 -6.77 -15.33 16.81
N ARG A 95 -5.96 -16.29 17.29
CA ARG A 95 -5.77 -16.66 18.68
C ARG A 95 -4.30 -16.90 18.94
N ALA A 96 -3.90 -16.89 20.21
CA ALA A 96 -2.56 -17.30 20.59
C ALA A 96 -2.61 -18.20 21.83
N ARG A 97 -1.68 -19.13 21.89
CA ARG A 97 -1.44 -20.01 23.05
C ARG A 97 0.04 -19.90 23.46
N PRO A 98 0.38 -20.22 24.71
CA PRO A 98 1.78 -20.25 25.13
C PRO A 98 2.61 -21.14 24.20
N GLY A 99 3.78 -20.65 23.79
CA GLY A 99 4.73 -21.42 23.00
C GLY A 99 5.56 -22.40 23.83
N ALA A 100 6.50 -23.07 23.17
CA ALA A 100 7.41 -24.02 23.86
C ALA A 100 8.40 -23.31 24.78
N ALA A 101 8.75 -22.05 24.51
CA ALA A 101 9.60 -21.23 25.35
C ALA A 101 8.76 -20.20 26.14
N PRO A 102 9.21 -19.73 27.32
CA PRO A 102 8.46 -18.75 28.12
C PRO A 102 8.27 -17.40 27.44
N ASP A 103 9.13 -17.06 26.52
CA ASP A 103 9.13 -15.84 25.69
C ASP A 103 8.60 -16.06 24.27
N ALA A 104 7.85 -17.15 24.02
CA ALA A 104 7.26 -17.50 22.76
C ALA A 104 5.75 -17.71 22.88
N CYS A 105 5.05 -17.51 21.77
CA CYS A 105 3.64 -17.87 21.59
C CYS A 105 3.47 -18.70 20.31
N MET A 106 2.42 -19.50 20.29
CA MET A 106 1.92 -20.12 19.06
C MET A 106 0.74 -19.28 18.57
N LEU A 107 0.93 -18.55 17.48
CA LEU A 107 -0.12 -17.79 16.82
C LEU A 107 -0.94 -18.72 15.92
N GLU A 108 -2.22 -18.84 16.19
CA GLU A 108 -3.19 -19.58 15.40
C GLU A 108 -4.01 -18.61 14.56
N ILE A 109 -4.02 -18.81 13.25
CA ILE A 109 -4.77 -18.03 12.27
C ILE A 109 -5.73 -18.97 11.56
N GLU A 110 -7.01 -18.68 11.61
CA GLU A 110 -8.07 -19.45 10.96
C GLU A 110 -8.81 -18.56 9.96
N VAL A 111 -8.82 -18.96 8.68
CA VAL A 111 -9.63 -18.35 7.63
C VAL A 111 -10.70 -19.33 7.22
N ARG A 112 -11.96 -18.95 7.43
CA ARG A 112 -13.14 -19.76 7.11
C ARG A 112 -13.97 -19.07 6.04
N ASP A 113 -14.43 -19.84 5.08
CA ASP A 113 -15.37 -19.42 4.06
C ASP A 113 -16.59 -20.35 3.97
N THR A 114 -17.68 -19.84 3.41
CA THR A 114 -18.90 -20.59 3.11
C THR A 114 -19.07 -20.77 1.59
N GLY A 115 -17.93 -20.93 0.89
CA GLY A 115 -17.88 -21.03 -0.56
C GLY A 115 -18.19 -22.42 -1.12
N ILE A 116 -17.67 -22.67 -2.31
CA ILE A 116 -17.91 -23.94 -3.03
C ILE A 116 -17.34 -25.18 -2.34
N GLY A 117 -16.39 -24.99 -1.41
CA GLY A 117 -15.63 -26.08 -0.80
C GLY A 117 -14.72 -26.81 -1.79
N VAL A 118 -14.08 -27.87 -1.30
CA VAL A 118 -13.13 -28.70 -2.03
C VAL A 118 -13.54 -30.16 -1.89
N ALA A 119 -13.47 -30.91 -2.98
CA ALA A 119 -13.78 -32.35 -2.98
C ALA A 119 -12.76 -33.14 -2.14
N PRO A 120 -13.15 -34.21 -1.45
CA PRO A 120 -12.23 -34.99 -0.61
C PRO A 120 -11.00 -35.51 -1.35
N GLU A 121 -11.14 -35.83 -2.63
CA GLU A 121 -10.06 -36.29 -3.51
C GLU A 121 -9.01 -35.22 -3.81
N ASP A 122 -9.39 -33.94 -3.84
CA ASP A 122 -8.50 -32.80 -4.16
C ASP A 122 -7.80 -32.23 -2.91
N LEU A 123 -8.32 -32.48 -1.71
CA LEU A 123 -7.77 -31.97 -0.46
C LEU A 123 -6.26 -32.30 -0.26
N PRO A 124 -5.79 -33.53 -0.54
CA PRO A 124 -4.38 -33.88 -0.37
C PRO A 124 -3.44 -33.08 -1.31
N HIS A 125 -3.96 -32.67 -2.47
CA HIS A 125 -3.20 -31.97 -3.52
C HIS A 125 -3.32 -30.46 -3.48
N LEU A 126 -4.11 -29.91 -2.53
CA LEU A 126 -4.47 -28.51 -2.46
C LEU A 126 -3.27 -27.55 -2.32
N PHE A 127 -2.20 -28.03 -1.71
CA PHE A 127 -0.96 -27.28 -1.49
C PHE A 127 0.16 -27.61 -2.48
N GLU A 128 -0.11 -28.44 -3.48
CA GLU A 128 0.87 -28.72 -4.55
C GLU A 128 0.95 -27.54 -5.52
N ALA A 129 2.16 -27.26 -6.01
CA ALA A 129 2.37 -26.19 -6.98
C ALA A 129 1.61 -26.50 -8.29
N PHE A 130 0.93 -25.52 -8.84
CA PHE A 130 0.10 -25.62 -10.05
C PHE A 130 -1.12 -26.56 -9.92
N ALA A 131 -1.44 -27.07 -8.74
CA ALA A 131 -2.64 -27.85 -8.52
C ALA A 131 -3.90 -26.96 -8.67
N GLN A 132 -4.88 -27.46 -9.43
CA GLN A 132 -6.16 -26.80 -9.66
C GLN A 132 -7.25 -27.88 -9.67
N ALA A 133 -8.24 -27.71 -8.82
CA ALA A 133 -9.27 -28.73 -8.53
C ALA A 133 -10.19 -29.08 -9.70
N ASP A 134 -10.22 -28.35 -10.84
CA ASP A 134 -10.96 -28.75 -12.06
C ASP A 134 -10.73 -27.80 -13.24
N SER A 135 -10.72 -28.34 -14.47
CA SER A 135 -10.63 -27.57 -15.73
C SER A 135 -11.87 -26.68 -16.00
N THR A 136 -12.98 -26.92 -15.29
CA THR A 136 -14.23 -26.15 -15.37
C THR A 136 -14.23 -24.96 -14.43
N THR A 137 -13.61 -25.07 -13.25
CA THR A 137 -13.42 -23.97 -12.29
C THR A 137 -12.39 -22.98 -12.77
N THR A 138 -11.39 -23.40 -13.54
CA THR A 138 -10.34 -22.55 -14.14
C THR A 138 -10.93 -21.48 -15.06
N ARG A 139 -11.97 -21.82 -15.84
CA ARG A 139 -12.66 -20.87 -16.74
C ARG A 139 -13.51 -19.84 -16.00
N ARG A 140 -13.90 -20.10 -14.76
CA ARG A 140 -14.83 -19.24 -14.02
C ARG A 140 -14.15 -18.38 -12.95
N PHE A 141 -13.04 -18.83 -12.37
CA PHE A 141 -12.39 -18.16 -11.24
C PHE A 141 -10.91 -17.83 -11.44
N GLY A 142 -10.24 -18.39 -12.47
CA GLY A 142 -8.82 -18.11 -12.82
C GLY A 142 -7.84 -18.22 -11.64
N GLY A 143 -6.57 -18.50 -11.88
CA GLY A 143 -5.53 -18.50 -10.85
C GLY A 143 -4.30 -19.27 -11.30
N THR A 144 -3.14 -19.02 -10.67
CA THR A 144 -1.86 -19.66 -10.98
C THR A 144 -1.71 -21.06 -10.41
N GLY A 145 -2.48 -21.39 -9.36
CA GLY A 145 -2.27 -22.59 -8.56
C GLY A 145 -1.01 -22.52 -7.67
N LEU A 146 -0.36 -21.35 -7.56
CA LEU A 146 0.84 -21.17 -6.74
C LEU A 146 0.53 -20.62 -5.34
N GLY A 147 -0.57 -19.87 -5.17
CA GLY A 147 -0.82 -19.14 -3.93
C GLY A 147 -0.82 -20.02 -2.67
N LEU A 148 -1.51 -21.17 -2.67
CA LEU A 148 -1.53 -22.07 -1.52
C LEU A 148 -0.20 -22.83 -1.34
N ALA A 149 0.49 -23.17 -2.42
CA ALA A 149 1.83 -23.76 -2.35
C ALA A 149 2.83 -22.79 -1.70
N ILE A 150 2.78 -21.51 -2.07
CA ILE A 150 3.60 -20.46 -1.46
C ILE A 150 3.25 -20.31 0.02
N VAL A 151 1.94 -20.30 0.38
CA VAL A 151 1.52 -20.24 1.80
C VAL A 151 2.12 -21.37 2.59
N ARG A 152 2.05 -22.62 2.09
CA ARG A 152 2.63 -23.78 2.75
C ARG A 152 4.13 -23.63 2.95
N GLN A 153 4.86 -23.27 1.90
CA GLN A 153 6.32 -23.07 1.98
C GLN A 153 6.72 -21.94 2.93
N LEU A 154 5.99 -20.81 2.94
CA LEU A 154 6.23 -19.71 3.87
C LEU A 154 5.98 -20.13 5.31
N VAL A 155 4.89 -20.86 5.56
CA VAL A 155 4.56 -21.38 6.89
C VAL A 155 5.62 -22.37 7.37
N GLU A 156 6.06 -23.30 6.51
CA GLU A 156 7.16 -24.24 6.80
C GLU A 156 8.48 -23.51 7.06
N LEU A 157 8.80 -22.47 6.28
CA LEU A 157 9.99 -21.63 6.47
C LEU A 157 9.97 -20.86 7.80
N MET A 158 8.75 -20.56 8.30
CA MET A 158 8.52 -19.92 9.61
C MET A 158 8.35 -20.93 10.74
N ASP A 159 8.77 -22.19 10.56
CA ASP A 159 8.66 -23.29 11.53
C ASP A 159 7.22 -23.59 11.97
N GLY A 160 6.23 -23.23 11.15
CA GLY A 160 4.81 -23.39 11.41
C GLY A 160 4.19 -24.61 10.72
N THR A 161 2.87 -24.72 10.86
CA THR A 161 2.04 -25.73 10.20
C THR A 161 0.81 -25.12 9.59
N ILE A 162 0.36 -25.70 8.46
CA ILE A 162 -0.90 -25.34 7.82
C ILE A 162 -1.75 -26.57 7.58
N GLU A 163 -3.04 -26.47 7.89
CA GLU A 163 -4.04 -27.49 7.66
C GLU A 163 -5.24 -26.91 6.92
N ALA A 164 -5.88 -27.72 6.11
CA ALA A 164 -7.13 -27.39 5.44
C ALA A 164 -8.20 -28.44 5.73
N THR A 165 -9.37 -27.98 6.07
CA THR A 165 -10.59 -28.80 6.15
C THR A 165 -11.64 -28.20 5.25
N SER A 166 -12.29 -29.00 4.43
CA SER A 166 -13.32 -28.54 3.50
C SER A 166 -14.39 -29.59 3.30
N THR A 167 -15.58 -29.08 2.97
CA THR A 167 -16.71 -29.91 2.54
C THR A 167 -17.30 -29.25 1.30
N GLU A 168 -17.42 -30.02 0.23
CA GLU A 168 -17.99 -29.54 -1.03
C GLU A 168 -19.36 -28.90 -0.80
N ARG A 169 -19.58 -27.70 -1.38
CA ARG A 169 -20.78 -26.87 -1.27
C ARG A 169 -21.13 -26.35 0.13
N VAL A 170 -20.24 -26.54 1.10
CA VAL A 170 -20.42 -26.01 2.47
C VAL A 170 -19.40 -24.92 2.77
N GLY A 171 -18.15 -25.11 2.30
CA GLY A 171 -17.06 -24.15 2.48
C GLY A 171 -15.77 -24.79 2.93
N SER A 172 -14.76 -23.95 3.17
CA SER A 172 -13.41 -24.37 3.58
C SER A 172 -12.95 -23.63 4.83
N THR A 173 -12.04 -24.26 5.56
CA THR A 173 -11.36 -23.67 6.70
C THR A 173 -9.88 -23.98 6.58
N PHE A 174 -9.06 -22.95 6.54
CA PHE A 174 -7.60 -23.01 6.56
C PHE A 174 -7.13 -22.59 7.93
N ARG A 175 -6.28 -23.42 8.56
CA ARG A 175 -5.67 -23.13 9.87
C ARG A 175 -4.17 -23.11 9.73
N VAL A 176 -3.56 -22.00 10.16
CA VAL A 176 -2.12 -21.79 10.19
C VAL A 176 -1.68 -21.62 11.64
N GLU A 177 -0.64 -22.33 12.06
CA GLU A 177 0.00 -22.17 13.37
C GLU A 177 1.44 -21.72 13.17
N LEU A 178 1.83 -20.60 13.79
CA LEU A 178 3.18 -20.03 13.69
C LEU A 178 3.79 -19.85 15.07
N PRO A 179 4.97 -20.46 15.36
CA PRO A 179 5.72 -20.19 16.56
C PRO A 179 6.41 -18.82 16.42
N LEU A 180 6.05 -17.88 17.28
CA LEU A 180 6.60 -16.52 17.25
C LEU A 180 7.16 -16.16 18.63
N ALA A 181 8.33 -15.52 18.66
CA ALA A 181 8.87 -14.98 19.90
C ALA A 181 8.06 -13.74 20.33
N LEU A 182 7.82 -13.61 21.63
CA LEU A 182 7.22 -12.40 22.19
C LEU A 182 8.23 -11.24 22.05
N ALA A 183 7.77 -10.10 21.61
CA ALA A 183 8.59 -8.89 21.60
C ALA A 183 8.29 -8.09 22.87
N ASN A 184 9.31 -7.86 23.69
CA ASN A 184 9.22 -6.86 24.74
C ASN A 184 9.14 -5.49 24.07
N ALA A 185 7.97 -4.90 24.03
CA ALA A 185 7.61 -3.64 23.38
C ALA A 185 8.36 -3.45 22.05
N GLY A 186 7.64 -3.44 20.94
CA GLY A 186 8.24 -2.97 19.68
C GLY A 186 9.02 -1.67 19.94
N PRO A 187 9.93 -1.26 19.06
CA PRO A 187 10.65 -0.01 19.23
C PRO A 187 9.66 1.02 19.72
N ALA A 188 9.99 1.80 20.75
CA ALA A 188 9.06 2.63 21.54
C ALA A 188 8.21 3.58 20.66
N THR A 189 7.47 2.99 19.78
CA THR A 189 6.37 3.54 19.01
C THR A 189 5.12 3.09 19.75
N GLY A 190 4.78 3.87 20.78
CA GLY A 190 3.60 3.85 21.62
C GLY A 190 2.39 3.03 21.15
N GLY A 191 2.43 1.70 21.19
CA GLY A 191 1.29 0.85 20.81
C GLY A 191 0.24 0.67 21.92
N ALA A 192 0.61 0.73 23.19
CA ALA A 192 -0.36 0.76 24.29
C ALA A 192 -0.82 2.20 24.58
N ALA A 193 0.02 3.20 24.33
CA ALA A 193 -0.38 4.59 24.30
C ALA A 193 -1.26 4.89 23.05
N ALA A 194 -1.05 4.26 21.89
CA ALA A 194 -1.83 4.53 20.68
C ALA A 194 -3.27 3.98 20.71
N ALA A 195 -3.58 2.92 21.42
CA ALA A 195 -4.97 2.47 21.61
C ALA A 195 -5.73 3.35 22.63
N GLY A 196 -5.06 3.78 23.70
CA GLY A 196 -5.59 4.80 24.62
C GLY A 196 -5.56 6.19 24.03
N LEU A 197 -4.63 6.46 23.15
CA LEU A 197 -4.44 7.73 22.45
C LEU A 197 -5.40 7.94 21.27
N ARG A 198 -5.87 6.89 20.58
CA ARG A 198 -6.91 7.01 19.53
C ARG A 198 -8.29 7.40 20.08
N ALA A 199 -8.55 7.12 21.38
CA ALA A 199 -9.77 7.60 22.06
C ALA A 199 -9.61 9.02 22.64
N GLN A 200 -8.39 9.58 22.70
CA GLN A 200 -8.08 10.86 23.35
C GLN A 200 -7.29 11.85 22.48
N HIS A 201 -6.93 11.51 21.24
CA HIS A 201 -6.23 12.44 20.35
C HIS A 201 -7.22 13.17 19.45
N GLY A 202 -7.60 14.33 19.89
CA GLY A 202 -7.70 15.48 19.01
C GLY A 202 -6.37 15.52 18.22
N ALA A 203 -6.45 15.70 16.89
CA ALA A 203 -5.32 15.59 15.98
C ALA A 203 -4.07 16.27 16.54
N ALA A 204 -2.99 15.51 16.74
CA ALA A 204 -1.71 16.08 17.12
C ALA A 204 -1.28 17.04 16.01
N ARG A 205 -0.89 18.24 16.38
CA ARG A 205 -0.42 19.29 15.47
C ARG A 205 0.96 19.76 15.90
N TRP A 206 1.74 20.24 14.92
CA TRP A 206 3.07 20.80 15.15
C TRP A 206 3.15 22.25 14.63
N PRO A 207 2.46 23.20 15.30
CA PRO A 207 2.41 24.59 14.84
C PRO A 207 3.81 25.19 14.82
N GLY A 208 4.18 25.75 13.66
CA GLY A 208 5.47 26.41 13.48
C GLY A 208 6.64 25.46 13.20
N ALA A 209 6.42 24.13 13.14
CA ALA A 209 7.48 23.20 12.72
C ALA A 209 7.84 23.45 11.26
N ARG A 210 9.12 23.76 11.00
CA ARG A 210 9.64 24.06 9.67
C ARG A 210 10.08 22.78 8.98
N VAL A 211 9.29 22.31 8.01
CA VAL A 211 9.55 21.06 7.29
C VAL A 211 9.91 21.35 5.85
N LEU A 212 11.09 20.88 5.39
CA LEU A 212 11.43 20.91 3.99
C LEU A 212 10.87 19.66 3.32
N LEU A 213 9.97 19.86 2.35
CA LEU A 213 9.47 18.80 1.47
C LEU A 213 10.26 18.84 0.17
N VAL A 214 10.89 17.72 -0.19
CA VAL A 214 11.66 17.58 -1.43
C VAL A 214 10.98 16.50 -2.28
N GLU A 215 10.35 16.93 -3.37
CA GLU A 215 9.51 16.10 -4.22
C GLU A 215 9.46 16.71 -5.62
N ASP A 216 9.65 15.93 -6.67
CA ASP A 216 9.65 16.43 -8.05
C ASP A 216 8.28 16.40 -8.74
N ASN A 217 7.36 15.55 -8.23
CA ASN A 217 6.04 15.37 -8.82
C ASN A 217 5.03 16.40 -8.27
N PRO A 218 4.46 17.31 -9.11
CA PRO A 218 3.54 18.35 -8.66
C PRO A 218 2.29 17.85 -7.95
N ILE A 219 1.81 16.65 -8.27
CA ILE A 219 0.64 16.03 -7.62
C ILE A 219 1.02 15.66 -6.19
N ASN A 220 2.14 14.94 -6.02
CA ASN A 220 2.63 14.55 -4.71
C ASN A 220 2.99 15.77 -3.86
N GLN A 221 3.60 16.81 -4.48
CA GLN A 221 3.87 18.10 -3.83
C GLN A 221 2.59 18.69 -3.22
N THR A 222 1.53 18.79 -4.04
CA THR A 222 0.26 19.39 -3.61
C THR A 222 -0.33 18.65 -2.43
N LEU A 223 -0.38 17.30 -2.52
CA LEU A 223 -0.94 16.46 -1.47
C LEU A 223 -0.13 16.51 -0.17
N ALA A 224 1.20 16.39 -0.28
CA ALA A 224 2.07 16.40 0.90
C ALA A 224 2.11 17.76 1.59
N LEU A 225 2.11 18.86 0.83
CA LEU A 225 2.05 20.22 1.38
C LEU A 225 0.77 20.45 2.17
N GLU A 226 -0.37 19.99 1.65
CA GLU A 226 -1.66 20.12 2.32
C GLU A 226 -1.70 19.28 3.61
N GLN A 227 -1.25 18.03 3.55
CA GLN A 227 -1.15 17.18 4.73
C GLN A 227 -0.27 17.79 5.82
N LEU A 228 0.88 18.37 5.46
CA LEU A 228 1.78 19.04 6.40
C LEU A 228 1.12 20.28 7.02
N ARG A 229 0.38 21.08 6.23
CA ARG A 229 -0.38 22.25 6.74
C ARG A 229 -1.52 21.83 7.65
N ASP A 230 -2.25 20.77 7.31
CA ASP A 230 -3.30 20.20 8.16
C ASP A 230 -2.75 19.73 9.51
N LEU A 231 -1.51 19.23 9.52
CA LEU A 231 -0.78 18.88 10.74
C LEU A 231 -0.17 20.10 11.47
N GLY A 232 -0.36 21.32 10.92
CA GLY A 232 0.09 22.58 11.53
C GLY A 232 1.53 22.96 11.23
N CYS A 233 2.23 22.22 10.36
CA CYS A 233 3.61 22.53 9.99
C CYS A 233 3.68 23.72 9.03
N GLU A 234 4.87 24.33 8.95
CA GLU A 234 5.24 25.33 7.96
C GLU A 234 6.13 24.67 6.88
N PRO A 235 5.52 24.06 5.84
CA PRO A 235 6.28 23.38 4.81
C PRO A 235 6.90 24.35 3.83
N ARG A 236 8.17 24.10 3.48
CA ARG A 236 8.85 24.68 2.32
C ARG A 236 9.06 23.59 1.28
N LEU A 237 8.87 23.92 -0.01
CA LEU A 237 9.06 23.01 -1.12
C LEU A 237 10.42 23.21 -1.78
N ALA A 238 11.06 22.10 -2.14
CA ALA A 238 12.14 22.01 -3.11
C ALA A 238 11.77 20.95 -4.17
N CYS A 239 12.00 21.23 -5.44
CA CYS A 239 11.57 20.36 -6.55
C CYS A 239 12.62 19.32 -6.97
N ASN A 240 13.81 19.36 -6.39
CA ASN A 240 14.91 18.42 -6.63
C ASN A 240 15.96 18.51 -5.51
N GLY A 241 16.92 17.57 -5.52
CA GLY A 241 17.96 17.51 -4.51
C GLY A 241 18.88 18.73 -4.47
N ALA A 242 19.12 19.41 -5.60
CA ALA A 242 19.99 20.60 -5.65
C ALA A 242 19.32 21.78 -4.92
N GLU A 243 18.03 22.01 -5.16
CA GLU A 243 17.26 23.02 -4.44
C GLU A 243 17.18 22.71 -2.93
N ALA A 244 17.10 21.43 -2.56
CA ALA A 244 17.10 21.02 -1.17
C ALA A 244 18.43 21.36 -0.47
N VAL A 245 19.57 21.12 -1.12
CA VAL A 245 20.90 21.49 -0.60
C VAL A 245 21.01 23.00 -0.42
N GLU A 246 20.57 23.79 -1.41
CA GLU A 246 20.56 25.25 -1.34
C GLU A 246 19.65 25.77 -0.22
N ALA A 247 18.45 25.20 -0.09
CA ALA A 247 17.52 25.58 0.97
C ALA A 247 18.10 25.30 2.38
N CYS A 248 18.73 24.14 2.59
CA CYS A 248 19.36 23.78 3.86
C CYS A 248 20.62 24.61 4.17
N ALA A 249 21.31 25.14 3.14
CA ALA A 249 22.43 26.06 3.34
C ALA A 249 21.98 27.46 3.77
N GLY A 250 20.78 27.89 3.34
CA GLY A 250 20.24 29.23 3.63
C GLY A 250 19.34 29.31 4.84
N GLU A 251 18.68 28.22 5.22
CA GLU A 251 17.66 28.19 6.26
C GLU A 251 17.76 26.93 7.13
N ARG A 252 17.23 27.04 8.37
CA ARG A 252 17.14 25.89 9.26
C ARG A 252 15.76 25.26 9.17
N PHE A 253 15.74 23.94 9.11
CA PHE A 253 14.53 23.12 9.16
C PHE A 253 14.59 22.19 10.37
N ASP A 254 13.42 21.81 10.88
CA ASP A 254 13.27 20.85 11.97
C ASP A 254 13.28 19.42 11.43
N LEU A 255 12.86 19.24 10.16
CA LEU A 255 12.79 17.96 9.45
C LEU A 255 12.90 18.18 7.94
N VAL A 256 13.52 17.22 7.25
CA VAL A 256 13.52 17.13 5.78
C VAL A 256 12.83 15.84 5.37
N LEU A 257 11.80 15.93 4.54
CA LEU A 257 11.16 14.81 3.85
C LEU A 257 11.73 14.77 2.43
N MET A 258 12.49 13.74 2.10
CA MET A 258 13.30 13.66 0.90
C MET A 258 12.86 12.52 -0.01
N ASP A 259 12.37 12.83 -1.21
CA ASP A 259 12.19 11.79 -2.23
C ASP A 259 13.55 11.21 -2.64
N CYS A 260 13.64 9.90 -2.70
CA CYS A 260 14.85 9.20 -3.09
C CYS A 260 15.16 9.32 -4.59
N GLN A 261 14.11 9.40 -5.45
CA GLN A 261 14.26 9.35 -6.90
C GLN A 261 13.77 10.64 -7.54
N MET A 262 14.68 11.53 -7.85
CA MET A 262 14.39 12.83 -8.46
C MET A 262 15.37 13.15 -9.59
N PRO A 263 14.98 13.98 -10.58
CA PRO A 263 15.88 14.49 -11.60
C PRO A 263 16.89 15.47 -11.03
N VAL A 264 17.94 15.79 -11.81
CA VAL A 264 19.02 16.75 -11.51
C VAL A 264 19.96 16.23 -10.41
N MET A 265 19.42 15.93 -9.22
CA MET A 265 20.15 15.36 -8.09
C MET A 265 19.19 14.46 -7.31
N ASP A 266 19.57 13.19 -7.11
CA ASP A 266 18.79 12.24 -6.34
C ASP A 266 18.83 12.54 -4.83
N GLY A 267 17.89 11.97 -4.08
CA GLY A 267 17.78 12.22 -2.65
C GLY A 267 18.95 11.68 -1.85
N TYR A 268 19.62 10.64 -2.30
CA TYR A 268 20.78 10.08 -1.61
C TYR A 268 21.99 11.02 -1.70
N GLU A 269 22.25 11.58 -2.88
CA GLU A 269 23.32 12.56 -3.07
C GLU A 269 23.01 13.87 -2.35
N ALA A 270 21.75 14.34 -2.42
CA ALA A 270 21.29 15.52 -1.70
C ALA A 270 21.48 15.34 -0.18
N CYS A 271 21.11 14.20 0.38
CA CYS A 271 21.30 13.88 1.80
C CYS A 271 22.77 13.97 2.20
N ARG A 272 23.68 13.32 1.47
CA ARG A 272 25.13 13.38 1.74
C ARG A 272 25.67 14.81 1.73
N ARG A 273 25.23 15.64 0.77
CA ARG A 273 25.65 17.04 0.66
C ARG A 273 25.10 17.91 1.78
N ILE A 274 23.84 17.73 2.13
CA ILE A 274 23.21 18.44 3.25
C ILE A 274 23.95 18.11 4.54
N LEU A 275 24.17 16.83 4.84
CA LEU A 275 24.87 16.40 6.05
C LEU A 275 26.33 16.86 6.09
N ALA A 276 27.03 16.89 4.95
CA ALA A 276 28.41 17.42 4.87
C ALA A 276 28.47 18.94 5.10
N GLY A 277 27.41 19.68 4.80
CA GLY A 277 27.28 21.12 5.03
C GLY A 277 26.71 21.50 6.39
N CYS A 278 26.12 20.56 7.12
CA CYS A 278 25.59 20.77 8.47
C CYS A 278 26.74 20.76 9.49
N GLY A 279 26.75 21.76 10.39
CA GLY A 279 27.64 21.78 11.53
C GLY A 279 27.31 20.72 12.59
N GLU A 280 27.51 21.04 13.88
CA GLU A 280 27.36 20.08 15.00
C GLU A 280 25.95 19.51 15.21
N ALA A 281 24.90 20.04 14.59
CA ALA A 281 23.50 19.56 14.73
C ALA A 281 22.88 19.30 13.34
N PRO A 282 23.02 18.10 12.77
CA PRO A 282 22.41 17.76 11.48
C PRO A 282 20.89 17.70 11.60
N VAL A 283 20.18 18.25 10.58
CA VAL A 283 18.75 18.13 10.46
C VAL A 283 18.38 16.66 10.18
N PRO A 284 17.33 16.09 10.84
CA PRO A 284 16.87 14.75 10.50
C PRO A 284 16.31 14.73 9.07
N ILE A 285 16.76 13.75 8.26
CA ILE A 285 16.32 13.56 6.87
C ILE A 285 15.62 12.21 6.78
N VAL A 286 14.32 12.23 6.45
CA VAL A 286 13.49 11.04 6.27
C VAL A 286 13.30 10.79 4.78
N ALA A 287 13.64 9.58 4.34
CA ALA A 287 13.44 9.15 2.96
C ALA A 287 11.96 8.98 2.62
N MET A 288 11.51 9.47 1.48
CA MET A 288 10.25 9.08 0.85
C MET A 288 10.57 8.13 -0.30
N THR A 289 10.10 6.87 -0.24
CA THR A 289 10.47 5.82 -1.20
C THR A 289 9.27 5.09 -1.75
N ALA A 290 9.29 4.77 -3.04
CA ALA A 290 8.27 3.91 -3.67
C ALA A 290 8.42 2.43 -3.30
N ASN A 291 9.56 2.02 -2.73
CA ASN A 291 9.87 0.63 -2.41
C ASN A 291 10.55 0.55 -1.05
N ALA A 292 9.91 -0.15 -0.10
CA ALA A 292 10.45 -0.35 1.25
C ALA A 292 11.32 -1.62 1.36
N MET A 293 11.87 -2.12 0.24
CA MET A 293 12.69 -3.32 0.23
C MET A 293 14.07 -3.09 0.87
N ARG A 294 14.68 -4.17 1.37
CA ARG A 294 15.94 -4.18 2.14
C ARG A 294 17.07 -3.40 1.46
N GLY A 295 17.21 -3.49 0.12
CA GLY A 295 18.25 -2.78 -0.62
C GLY A 295 18.10 -1.26 -0.66
N ASP A 296 16.86 -0.74 -0.62
CA ASP A 296 16.63 0.71 -0.57
C ASP A 296 16.87 1.26 0.84
N ARG A 297 16.54 0.48 1.87
CA ARG A 297 16.85 0.84 3.26
C ARG A 297 18.35 0.95 3.51
N GLU A 298 19.14 -0.04 3.05
CA GLU A 298 20.59 -0.01 3.15
C GLU A 298 21.21 1.22 2.44
N ARG A 299 20.63 1.64 1.31
CA ARG A 299 21.03 2.85 0.59
C ARG A 299 20.66 4.13 1.35
N CYS A 300 19.49 4.20 1.98
CA CYS A 300 19.07 5.31 2.83
C CYS A 300 20.00 5.44 4.04
N ASP A 301 20.27 4.34 4.74
CA ASP A 301 21.15 4.30 5.89
C ASP A 301 22.58 4.70 5.51
N ALA A 302 23.11 4.21 4.39
CA ALA A 302 24.42 4.57 3.86
C ALA A 302 24.52 6.04 3.42
N ALA A 303 23.41 6.68 3.05
CA ALA A 303 23.35 8.10 2.75
C ALA A 303 23.25 8.98 4.01
N GLY A 304 22.95 8.39 5.19
CA GLY A 304 22.77 9.09 6.46
C GLY A 304 21.33 9.53 6.74
N MET A 305 20.34 8.97 6.04
CA MET A 305 18.92 9.20 6.34
C MET A 305 18.54 8.46 7.63
N VAL A 306 17.67 9.07 8.45
CA VAL A 306 17.37 8.57 9.79
C VAL A 306 16.11 7.68 9.86
N ASP A 307 15.24 7.76 8.82
CA ASP A 307 13.98 7.02 8.74
C ASP A 307 13.49 6.97 7.29
N PHE A 308 12.40 6.25 7.04
CA PHE A 308 11.75 6.21 5.72
C PHE A 308 10.23 6.26 5.83
N LEU A 309 9.59 6.79 4.78
CA LEU A 309 8.14 6.85 4.57
C LEU A 309 7.83 6.24 3.21
N ALA A 310 7.18 5.08 3.19
CA ALA A 310 6.85 4.36 1.96
C ALA A 310 5.70 5.05 1.22
N LYS A 311 5.85 5.30 -0.08
CA LYS A 311 4.81 5.84 -0.97
C LYS A 311 3.99 4.68 -1.59
N PRO A 312 2.64 4.80 -1.66
CA PRO A 312 1.81 5.88 -1.15
C PRO A 312 1.64 5.81 0.37
N TYR A 313 1.68 6.94 1.06
CA TYR A 313 1.50 7.04 2.51
C TYR A 313 0.21 7.80 2.87
N ARG A 314 -0.31 7.50 4.04
CA ARG A 314 -1.49 8.15 4.61
C ARG A 314 -1.07 9.30 5.55
N SER A 315 -1.99 10.23 5.80
CA SER A 315 -1.76 11.32 6.76
C SER A 315 -1.37 10.81 8.17
N ALA A 316 -1.87 9.64 8.56
CA ALA A 316 -1.48 8.99 9.82
C ALA A 316 -0.02 8.52 9.84
N ASP A 317 0.51 8.05 8.72
CA ASP A 317 1.89 7.59 8.58
C ASP A 317 2.84 8.79 8.63
N LEU A 318 2.49 9.87 7.93
CA LEU A 318 3.19 11.14 7.99
C LEU A 318 3.19 11.71 9.43
N ALA A 319 2.03 11.74 10.10
CA ALA A 319 1.93 12.17 11.49
C ALA A 319 2.79 11.35 12.45
N ALA A 320 2.92 10.04 12.21
CA ALA A 320 3.78 9.15 13.00
C ALA A 320 5.28 9.48 12.82
N VAL A 321 5.70 9.81 11.59
CA VAL A 321 7.05 10.27 11.30
C VAL A 321 7.34 11.62 11.97
N LEU A 322 6.42 12.58 11.85
CA LEU A 322 6.53 13.88 12.51
C LEU A 322 6.64 13.73 14.03
N ALA A 323 5.83 12.86 14.64
CA ALA A 323 5.86 12.59 16.08
C ALA A 323 7.18 11.98 16.56
N ARG A 324 7.91 11.30 15.69
CA ARG A 324 9.18 10.65 16.01
C ARG A 324 10.36 11.60 15.91
N TRP A 325 10.34 12.51 14.95
CA TRP A 325 11.52 13.30 14.59
C TRP A 325 11.42 14.78 14.91
N LEU A 326 10.20 15.33 15.06
CA LEU A 326 10.02 16.72 15.48
C LEU A 326 10.14 16.83 17.01
N PRO A 327 10.69 17.93 17.51
CA PRO A 327 10.78 18.19 18.95
C PRO A 327 9.40 18.15 19.63
N GLU A 328 9.32 17.48 20.77
CA GLU A 328 8.05 17.37 21.53
C GLU A 328 7.53 18.74 22.01
N SER A 329 8.42 19.72 22.14
CA SER A 329 8.06 21.10 22.46
C SER A 329 7.19 21.80 21.39
N LEU A 330 7.22 21.33 20.14
CA LEU A 330 6.39 21.85 19.05
C LEU A 330 5.04 21.11 18.95
N ARG A 331 4.85 20.04 19.71
CA ARG A 331 3.64 19.22 19.65
C ARG A 331 2.53 19.80 20.51
N VAL A 332 1.39 20.12 19.89
CA VAL A 332 0.15 20.52 20.56
C VAL A 332 -0.89 19.42 20.37
N THR A 333 -1.41 18.92 21.50
CA THR A 333 -2.57 18.01 21.49
C THR A 333 -3.80 18.85 21.75
N ALA A 334 -4.76 18.90 20.83
CA ALA A 334 -6.02 19.60 21.05
C ALA A 334 -6.79 18.90 22.20
N PRO A 335 -7.36 19.65 23.18
CA PRO A 335 -8.22 19.06 24.19
C PRO A 335 -9.44 18.43 23.54
N ALA A 336 -9.80 17.24 23.99
CA ALA A 336 -11.00 16.53 23.54
C ALA A 336 -12.25 17.34 23.91
N GLY A 337 -12.73 18.17 22.99
CA GLY A 337 -13.87 19.03 23.20
C GLY A 337 -14.58 19.35 21.89
N SER A 338 -15.80 18.78 21.76
CA SER A 338 -16.81 19.04 20.74
C SER A 338 -16.59 18.42 19.34
N ALA A 339 -16.68 17.10 19.26
CA ALA A 339 -17.14 16.48 18.03
C ALA A 339 -18.67 16.55 18.03
N THR A 340 -19.23 17.44 17.24
CA THR A 340 -20.65 17.49 16.94
C THR A 340 -21.04 16.21 16.21
N ARG A 341 -21.83 15.40 16.89
CA ARG A 341 -22.40 14.15 16.41
C ARG A 341 -23.36 14.45 15.27
N ALA A 342 -22.95 14.14 14.03
CA ALA A 342 -23.87 14.12 12.90
C ALA A 342 -24.79 12.90 13.02
N PRO A 343 -26.11 13.03 12.72
CA PRO A 343 -27.06 11.95 12.89
C PRO A 343 -26.92 10.90 11.78
N ALA A 344 -26.96 9.64 12.19
CA ALA A 344 -27.17 8.52 11.27
C ALA A 344 -28.58 8.66 10.66
N SER A 345 -28.66 8.76 9.36
CA SER A 345 -29.89 8.60 8.59
C SER A 345 -29.75 7.43 7.64
N ALA A 346 -30.59 6.44 7.90
CA ALA A 346 -30.85 5.34 7.01
C ALA A 346 -31.61 5.82 5.77
N ALA A 347 -31.23 5.33 4.61
CA ALA A 347 -32.16 5.17 3.48
C ALA A 347 -31.70 4.01 2.60
N GLU A 348 -32.40 2.91 2.74
CA GLU A 348 -32.54 1.86 1.71
C GLU A 348 -33.29 2.46 0.51
N GLN A 349 -32.88 2.09 -0.69
CA GLN A 349 -33.72 1.77 -1.86
C GLN A 349 -32.78 1.45 -3.03
N GLY A 350 -32.70 0.30 -3.50
CA GLY A 350 -33.31 -0.56 -4.41
C GLY A 350 -33.18 -0.09 -5.87
N ALA A 351 -32.24 -0.71 -6.64
CA ALA A 351 -32.36 -0.80 -8.09
C ALA A 351 -31.89 -2.19 -8.53
N GLY A 352 -32.77 -2.85 -9.29
CA GLY A 352 -32.69 -4.25 -9.67
C GLY A 352 -31.68 -4.59 -10.76
N PRO A 353 -31.57 -5.87 -11.11
CA PRO A 353 -30.49 -6.38 -11.94
C PRO A 353 -30.83 -6.27 -13.43
N ALA A 354 -29.99 -5.60 -14.17
CA ALA A 354 -29.95 -5.73 -15.63
C ALA A 354 -28.52 -5.97 -16.08
N ASP A 355 -28.34 -7.07 -16.80
CA ASP A 355 -27.26 -7.44 -17.71
C ASP A 355 -25.79 -7.14 -17.31
N ARG A 356 -25.10 -8.16 -16.88
CA ARG A 356 -23.64 -8.24 -16.99
C ARG A 356 -23.19 -9.54 -17.66
N ALA A 357 -23.32 -9.52 -18.98
CA ALA A 357 -22.47 -10.30 -19.84
C ALA A 357 -21.52 -9.31 -20.52
N ALA A 358 -20.26 -9.25 -20.05
CA ALA A 358 -19.10 -8.84 -20.84
C ALA A 358 -17.81 -9.00 -20.00
N ALA A 359 -17.00 -9.94 -20.38
CA ALA A 359 -15.54 -9.90 -20.65
C ALA A 359 -14.67 -8.97 -19.79
N ASP A 360 -13.57 -9.53 -19.29
CA ASP A 360 -12.24 -8.93 -19.03
C ASP A 360 -12.14 -7.42 -19.36
N GLN A 361 -12.65 -6.57 -18.48
CA GLN A 361 -12.31 -5.16 -18.51
C GLN A 361 -11.34 -4.90 -17.34
N GLU A 362 -10.07 -4.76 -17.69
CA GLU A 362 -9.05 -4.16 -16.85
C GLU A 362 -9.63 -2.86 -16.25
N VAL A 363 -9.71 -2.75 -14.92
CA VAL A 363 -10.29 -1.58 -14.24
C VAL A 363 -9.56 -0.33 -14.71
N VAL A 364 -10.26 0.54 -15.43
CA VAL A 364 -9.67 1.76 -16.00
C VAL A 364 -9.37 2.76 -14.88
N PHE A 365 -10.32 2.89 -13.94
CA PHE A 365 -10.27 3.87 -12.86
C PHE A 365 -10.96 3.33 -11.60
N ASP A 366 -10.35 3.58 -10.45
CA ASP A 366 -10.91 3.26 -9.13
C ASP A 366 -11.44 4.55 -8.45
N PRO A 367 -12.76 4.75 -8.38
CA PRO A 367 -13.34 5.94 -7.78
C PRO A 367 -13.13 6.01 -6.24
N ALA A 368 -12.78 4.89 -5.59
CA ALA A 368 -12.49 4.86 -4.17
C ALA A 368 -11.23 5.69 -3.83
N ALA A 369 -10.25 5.75 -4.74
CA ALA A 369 -9.05 6.55 -4.56
C ALA A 369 -9.37 8.06 -4.43
N LEU A 370 -10.30 8.60 -5.24
CA LEU A 370 -10.73 9.99 -5.10
C LEU A 370 -11.57 10.24 -3.85
N ALA A 371 -12.35 9.24 -3.41
CA ALA A 371 -13.10 9.34 -2.17
C ALA A 371 -12.15 9.39 -0.96
N GLU A 372 -11.15 8.56 -0.95
CA GLU A 372 -10.13 8.53 0.10
C GLU A 372 -9.33 9.84 0.14
N LEU A 373 -8.92 10.38 -1.02
CA LEU A 373 -8.28 11.68 -1.16
C LEU A 373 -9.13 12.81 -0.56
N SER A 374 -10.42 12.84 -0.86
CA SER A 374 -11.35 13.84 -0.31
C SER A 374 -11.50 13.74 1.21
N LEU A 375 -11.45 12.53 1.77
CA LEU A 375 -11.57 12.30 3.21
C LEU A 375 -10.27 12.58 3.99
N GLN A 376 -9.12 12.45 3.35
CA GLN A 376 -7.81 12.62 3.99
C GLN A 376 -7.36 14.08 4.11
N HIS A 377 -8.01 15.01 3.40
CA HIS A 377 -7.60 16.43 3.33
C HIS A 377 -8.72 17.34 3.78
N SER A 378 -8.40 18.37 4.58
CA SER A 378 -9.36 19.36 5.04
C SER A 378 -9.97 20.19 3.91
N GLY A 379 -9.29 20.28 2.76
CA GLY A 379 -9.79 20.91 1.53
C GLY A 379 -10.84 20.10 0.76
N GLY A 380 -11.06 18.80 1.10
CA GLY A 380 -12.09 17.94 0.54
C GLY A 380 -12.16 17.96 -0.99
N GLU A 381 -13.30 18.38 -1.55
CA GLU A 381 -13.54 18.40 -3.01
C GLU A 381 -12.66 19.39 -3.77
N ALA A 382 -12.27 20.51 -3.15
CA ALA A 382 -11.44 21.52 -3.79
C ALA A 382 -10.05 20.97 -4.12
N ILE A 383 -9.45 20.19 -3.22
CA ILE A 383 -8.14 19.58 -3.46
C ILE A 383 -8.22 18.48 -4.52
N VAL A 384 -9.31 17.70 -4.52
CA VAL A 384 -9.56 16.69 -5.56
C VAL A 384 -9.63 17.34 -6.94
N ALA A 385 -10.39 18.43 -7.08
CA ALA A 385 -10.51 19.17 -8.35
C ALA A 385 -9.16 19.74 -8.79
N GLN A 386 -8.37 20.30 -7.87
CA GLN A 386 -7.04 20.84 -8.14
C GLN A 386 -6.08 19.73 -8.61
N VAL A 387 -6.02 18.61 -7.90
CA VAL A 387 -5.13 17.49 -8.21
C VAL A 387 -5.50 16.84 -9.55
N LEU A 388 -6.80 16.71 -9.87
CA LEU A 388 -7.23 16.23 -11.18
C LEU A 388 -6.88 17.20 -12.31
N GLY A 389 -6.92 18.51 -12.04
CA GLY A 389 -6.43 19.53 -12.98
C GLY A 389 -4.94 19.36 -13.28
N LEU A 390 -4.13 19.19 -12.23
CA LEU A 390 -2.71 18.94 -12.34
C LEU A 390 -2.41 17.61 -13.05
N PHE A 391 -3.15 16.54 -12.75
CA PHE A 391 -2.98 15.24 -13.40
C PHE A 391 -3.20 15.31 -14.90
N ARG A 392 -4.23 16.04 -15.35
CA ARG A 392 -4.48 16.22 -16.79
C ARG A 392 -3.34 16.97 -17.49
N GLN A 393 -2.82 18.01 -16.85
CA GLN A 393 -1.74 18.81 -17.42
C GLN A 393 -0.41 18.06 -17.38
N GLU A 394 -0.04 17.57 -16.21
CA GLU A 394 1.25 16.91 -15.99
C GLU A 394 1.29 15.53 -16.67
N GLY A 395 0.22 14.75 -16.57
CA GLY A 395 0.11 13.45 -17.25
C GLY A 395 0.26 13.57 -18.75
N ARG A 396 -0.32 14.60 -19.36
CA ARG A 396 -0.12 14.88 -20.77
C ARG A 396 1.32 15.23 -21.10
N ARG A 397 1.94 16.10 -20.30
CA ARG A 397 3.34 16.48 -20.45
C ARG A 397 4.28 15.26 -20.34
N GLN A 398 4.04 14.38 -19.38
CA GLN A 398 4.85 13.17 -19.18
C GLN A 398 4.68 12.18 -20.32
N LEU A 399 3.47 12.04 -20.90
CA LEU A 399 3.22 11.23 -22.09
C LEU A 399 3.95 11.76 -23.32
N ASP A 400 3.95 13.07 -23.51
CA ASP A 400 4.67 13.70 -24.61
C ASP A 400 6.19 13.55 -24.45
N THR A 401 6.71 13.74 -23.22
CA THR A 401 8.12 13.47 -22.88
C THR A 401 8.51 12.00 -23.10
N LEU A 402 7.64 11.06 -22.69
CA LEU A 402 7.85 9.63 -22.91
C LEU A 402 7.94 9.31 -24.40
N ARG A 403 7.03 9.87 -25.19
CA ARG A 403 7.00 9.68 -26.65
C ARG A 403 8.26 10.23 -27.31
N GLU A 404 8.64 11.47 -27.02
CA GLU A 404 9.81 12.11 -27.59
C GLU A 404 11.10 11.37 -27.22
N ALA A 405 11.25 10.99 -25.96
CA ALA A 405 12.41 10.26 -25.46
C ALA A 405 12.53 8.87 -26.11
N LEU A 406 11.43 8.14 -26.24
CA LEU A 406 11.41 6.83 -26.91
C LEU A 406 11.77 6.95 -28.41
N LEU A 407 11.24 7.94 -29.12
CA LEU A 407 11.57 8.18 -30.51
C LEU A 407 13.00 8.66 -30.69
N GLY A 408 13.56 9.37 -29.71
CA GLY A 408 14.94 9.85 -29.70
C GLY A 408 15.97 8.83 -29.18
N GLY A 409 15.52 7.67 -28.67
CA GLY A 409 16.40 6.63 -28.09
C GLY A 409 16.96 7.01 -26.72
N ASP A 410 16.41 8.03 -26.01
CA ASP A 410 16.78 8.41 -24.65
C ASP A 410 16.01 7.56 -23.63
N ILE A 411 16.56 6.37 -23.37
CA ILE A 411 15.97 5.38 -22.46
C ILE A 411 15.85 5.90 -21.03
N ASP A 412 16.81 6.69 -20.56
CA ASP A 412 16.81 7.21 -19.21
C ASP A 412 15.67 8.23 -18.99
N THR A 413 15.48 9.14 -19.93
CA THR A 413 14.38 10.10 -19.87
C THR A 413 13.01 9.42 -20.04
N ALA A 414 12.91 8.43 -20.94
CA ALA A 414 11.71 7.64 -21.10
C ALA A 414 11.33 6.86 -19.83
N THR A 415 12.32 6.23 -19.18
CA THR A 415 12.12 5.48 -17.94
C THR A 415 11.64 6.40 -16.80
N ARG A 416 12.21 7.59 -16.66
CA ARG A 416 11.77 8.59 -15.67
C ARG A 416 10.35 9.07 -15.92
N ALA A 417 10.01 9.41 -17.16
CA ALA A 417 8.66 9.85 -17.52
C ALA A 417 7.62 8.77 -17.22
N ALA A 418 7.90 7.52 -17.58
CA ALA A 418 7.04 6.37 -17.26
C ALA A 418 6.89 6.18 -15.73
N HIS A 419 7.96 6.33 -14.96
CA HIS A 419 7.96 6.22 -13.51
C HIS A 419 7.07 7.30 -12.86
N THR A 420 7.25 8.55 -13.24
CA THR A 420 6.47 9.69 -12.72
C THR A 420 4.98 9.52 -13.05
N LEU A 421 4.66 9.13 -14.28
CA LEU A 421 3.28 8.91 -14.71
C LEU A 421 2.63 7.72 -13.99
N LYS A 422 3.38 6.63 -13.77
CA LYS A 422 2.94 5.47 -12.98
C LYS A 422 2.54 5.87 -11.57
N ALA A 423 3.39 6.63 -10.88
CA ALA A 423 3.14 7.07 -9.50
C ALA A 423 1.89 7.96 -9.42
N SER A 424 1.79 8.98 -10.28
CA SER A 424 0.65 9.88 -10.34
C SER A 424 -0.66 9.15 -10.64
N ALA A 425 -0.63 8.21 -11.59
CA ALA A 425 -1.79 7.40 -11.96
C ALA A 425 -2.25 6.50 -10.82
N ALA A 426 -1.31 5.87 -10.09
CA ALA A 426 -1.65 5.03 -8.93
C ALA A 426 -2.30 5.84 -7.81
N THR A 427 -1.76 7.01 -7.47
CA THR A 427 -2.28 7.92 -6.44
C THR A 427 -3.73 8.33 -6.71
N LEU A 428 -4.10 8.49 -7.97
CA LEU A 428 -5.44 8.94 -8.37
C LEU A 428 -6.37 7.81 -8.81
N GLY A 429 -5.97 6.56 -8.67
CA GLY A 429 -6.81 5.42 -9.02
C GLY A 429 -6.89 5.13 -10.53
N ALA A 430 -6.06 5.73 -11.38
CA ALA A 430 -5.96 5.42 -12.81
C ALA A 430 -5.19 4.10 -13.03
N MET A 431 -5.80 2.99 -12.62
CA MET A 431 -5.14 1.70 -12.46
C MET A 431 -4.58 1.14 -13.76
N ARG A 432 -5.34 1.27 -14.86
CA ARG A 432 -4.91 0.82 -16.18
C ARG A 432 -3.70 1.60 -16.69
N LEU A 433 -3.70 2.92 -16.51
CA LEU A 433 -2.56 3.75 -16.89
C LEU A 433 -1.32 3.42 -16.06
N SER A 434 -1.47 3.28 -14.75
CA SER A 434 -0.38 2.89 -13.85
C SER A 434 0.23 1.55 -14.23
N ALA A 435 -0.60 0.54 -14.59
CA ALA A 435 -0.14 -0.76 -15.05
C ALA A 435 0.67 -0.64 -16.36
N ARG A 436 0.18 0.12 -17.34
CA ARG A 436 0.89 0.31 -18.63
C ARG A 436 2.23 1.02 -18.45
N CYS A 437 2.28 2.07 -17.62
CA CYS A 437 3.53 2.77 -17.32
C CYS A 437 4.55 1.85 -16.62
N ARG A 438 4.08 0.94 -15.75
CA ARG A 438 4.93 -0.08 -15.10
C ARG A 438 5.54 -1.03 -16.12
N ASP A 439 4.74 -1.53 -17.06
CA ASP A 439 5.19 -2.44 -18.10
C ASP A 439 6.24 -1.78 -19.00
N ILE A 440 6.02 -0.52 -19.36
CA ILE A 440 6.98 0.30 -20.13
C ILE A 440 8.28 0.45 -19.34
N GLU A 441 8.22 0.89 -18.09
CA GLU A 441 9.40 1.08 -17.22
C GLU A 441 10.22 -0.21 -17.07
N ALA A 442 9.55 -1.35 -16.83
CA ALA A 442 10.21 -2.65 -16.68
C ALA A 442 10.92 -3.08 -17.94
N THR A 443 10.31 -2.86 -19.11
CA THR A 443 10.87 -3.28 -20.39
C THR A 443 12.03 -2.39 -20.84
N LEU A 444 11.93 -1.09 -20.60
CA LEU A 444 13.04 -0.16 -20.87
C LEU A 444 14.27 -0.50 -20.03
N ARG A 445 14.09 -0.85 -18.75
CA ARG A 445 15.19 -1.32 -17.90
C ARG A 445 15.80 -2.65 -18.35
N ALA A 446 15.01 -3.50 -19.02
CA ALA A 446 15.49 -4.78 -19.58
C ALA A 446 16.19 -4.62 -20.95
N GLY A 447 16.24 -3.41 -21.53
CA GLY A 447 16.94 -3.13 -22.79
C GLY A 447 16.23 -3.67 -24.04
N SER A 448 14.90 -3.79 -24.04
CA SER A 448 14.13 -4.33 -25.17
C SER A 448 13.32 -3.23 -25.86
N ASP A 449 13.52 -3.06 -27.19
CA ASP A 449 12.92 -1.97 -28.00
C ASP A 449 11.69 -2.38 -28.83
N ALA A 450 11.21 -3.60 -28.74
CA ALA A 450 10.38 -4.21 -29.80
C ALA A 450 8.92 -3.74 -29.92
N ARG A 451 8.39 -2.84 -29.04
CA ARG A 451 6.97 -2.43 -29.01
C ARG A 451 6.69 -0.96 -28.67
N VAL A 452 7.65 -0.10 -28.86
CA VAL A 452 7.59 1.32 -28.41
C VAL A 452 6.34 2.06 -28.86
N GLU A 453 5.99 1.98 -30.16
CA GLU A 453 4.81 2.69 -30.70
C GLU A 453 3.49 2.16 -30.14
N ALA A 454 3.39 0.84 -29.93
CA ALA A 454 2.20 0.24 -29.34
C ALA A 454 2.02 0.67 -27.88
N TRP A 455 3.08 0.76 -27.10
CA TRP A 455 3.03 1.18 -25.70
C TRP A 455 2.62 2.65 -25.55
N ILE A 456 3.14 3.52 -26.41
CA ILE A 456 2.74 4.94 -26.44
C ILE A 456 1.24 5.06 -26.70
N ALA A 457 0.72 4.33 -27.70
CA ALA A 457 -0.69 4.35 -28.05
C ALA A 457 -1.57 3.79 -26.92
N GLU A 458 -1.13 2.71 -26.28
CA GLU A 458 -1.83 2.11 -25.13
C GLU A 458 -1.84 3.03 -23.91
N ALA A 459 -0.73 3.71 -23.60
CA ALA A 459 -0.65 4.67 -22.51
C ALA A 459 -1.52 5.91 -22.77
N ASP A 460 -1.51 6.46 -24.00
CA ASP A 460 -2.39 7.57 -24.42
C ASP A 460 -3.88 7.20 -24.29
N SER A 461 -4.25 5.99 -24.73
CA SER A 461 -5.62 5.48 -24.61
C SER A 461 -6.04 5.32 -23.14
N ALA A 462 -5.17 4.75 -22.32
CA ALA A 462 -5.43 4.55 -20.89
C ALA A 462 -5.55 5.88 -20.14
N PHE A 463 -4.72 6.87 -20.47
CA PHE A 463 -4.78 8.22 -19.90
C PHE A 463 -6.10 8.92 -20.25
N SER A 464 -6.49 8.88 -21.53
CA SER A 464 -7.72 9.50 -22.00
C SER A 464 -8.96 8.88 -21.36
N ALA A 465 -8.98 7.55 -21.23
CA ALA A 465 -10.04 6.82 -20.56
C ALA A 465 -10.12 7.19 -19.06
N ALA A 466 -8.99 7.23 -18.36
CA ALA A 466 -8.93 7.62 -16.96
C ALA A 466 -9.45 9.06 -16.75
N CYS A 467 -9.03 10.01 -17.56
CA CYS A 467 -9.51 11.40 -17.49
C CYS A 467 -11.03 11.50 -17.71
N THR A 468 -11.60 10.68 -18.59
CA THR A 468 -13.05 10.66 -18.86
C THR A 468 -13.81 10.12 -17.64
N GLU A 469 -13.38 9.02 -17.05
CA GLU A 469 -14.04 8.42 -15.90
C GLU A 469 -13.90 9.30 -14.63
N MET A 470 -12.74 9.91 -14.42
CA MET A 470 -12.52 10.87 -13.34
C MET A 470 -13.47 12.09 -13.43
N ASN A 471 -13.67 12.63 -14.65
CA ASN A 471 -14.64 13.72 -14.85
C ASN A 471 -16.07 13.27 -14.56
N GLY A 472 -16.44 12.06 -14.97
CA GLY A 472 -17.75 11.46 -14.66
C GLY A 472 -17.98 11.29 -13.15
N ALA A 473 -16.96 10.86 -12.43
CA ALA A 473 -17.01 10.69 -10.98
C ALA A 473 -17.15 12.03 -10.23
N LEU A 474 -16.50 13.11 -10.69
CA LEU A 474 -16.68 14.46 -10.16
C LEU A 474 -18.11 14.98 -10.38
N ALA A 475 -18.61 14.87 -11.63
CA ALA A 475 -19.94 15.36 -11.97
C ALA A 475 -21.07 14.63 -11.20
N GLN A 476 -20.89 13.37 -10.88
CA GLN A 476 -21.83 12.61 -10.06
C GLN A 476 -21.84 13.07 -8.58
N ARG A 477 -20.71 13.53 -8.06
CA ARG A 477 -20.59 14.07 -6.69
C ARG A 477 -21.24 15.44 -6.56
N ASP A 478 -21.03 16.33 -7.53
CA ASP A 478 -21.67 17.65 -7.56
C ASP A 478 -23.20 17.55 -7.60
N ASN A 479 -23.76 16.58 -8.33
CA ASN A 479 -25.21 16.34 -8.42
C ASN A 479 -25.80 15.64 -7.18
N GLY A 480 -25.00 15.02 -6.33
CA GLY A 480 -25.46 14.38 -5.10
C GLY A 480 -25.58 15.32 -3.90
N HIS A 481 -25.13 16.58 -4.02
CA HIS A 481 -25.17 17.61 -2.97
C HIS A 481 -26.12 18.77 -3.31
N ALA A 482 -26.84 18.71 -4.42
CA ALA A 482 -27.95 19.60 -4.77
C ALA A 482 -29.29 18.92 -4.46
#